data_4cbe530918a03ae63fc3f1a51716e1b5
#
_entry.id   4cbe530918a03ae63fc3f1a51716e1b5
#
_cell.length_a   1.000
_cell.length_b   1.000
_cell.length_c   1.000
_cell.angle_alpha   90.00
_cell.angle_beta   90.00
_cell.angle_gamma   90.00
#
_symmetry.space_group_name_H-M   'P 1'
#
loop_
_entity.id
_entity.type
_entity.pdbx_description
1 polymer ?
#
loop_
_entity_poly.entity_id
_entity_poly.type
_entity_poly.pdbx_seq_one_letter_code
_entity_poly.pdbx_strand_id
1 'polypeptide(L)'
;MTILRCLGVFFVGEKMANTLMLNQNWDIYVNDAGNIATVQDDYAIAQNIANAVRLFVGDAYFEQTKGIPYFSSVLGEKYATSQSVLINRWRQAALSVEGVTDCEPTPIYDKDNRIVGGNIVATTINGTQVQVEV
;
A
#
# COMPACT_ATOMS: atom_id res chain seq x y z
N MET A 1 -1.07 -5.55 -19.30
CA MET A 1 -2.39 -6.02 -18.87
C MET A 1 -3.03 -6.97 -19.88
N THR A 2 -2.94 -6.68 -21.13
CA THR A 2 -3.41 -7.52 -22.22
C THR A 2 -2.62 -8.82 -22.38
N ILE A 3 -1.39 -8.88 -21.92
CA ILE A 3 -0.46 -10.00 -22.11
C ILE A 3 -0.95 -11.28 -21.43
N LEU A 4 -1.53 -11.18 -20.25
CA LEU A 4 -2.06 -12.32 -19.52
C LEU A 4 -3.30 -12.91 -20.16
N ARG A 5 -4.08 -12.09 -20.86
CA ARG A 5 -5.24 -12.56 -21.64
C ARG A 5 -4.83 -13.31 -22.89
N CYS A 6 -3.70 -12.93 -23.48
CA CYS A 6 -3.17 -13.59 -24.67
C CYS A 6 -2.65 -15.00 -24.41
N LEU A 7 -2.24 -15.30 -23.18
CA LEU A 7 -1.69 -16.60 -22.81
C LEU A 7 -2.77 -17.67 -22.57
N GLY A 8 -4.05 -17.32 -22.66
CA GLY A 8 -5.14 -18.27 -22.50
C GLY A 8 -5.12 -19.04 -21.18
N VAL A 9 -4.39 -18.56 -20.22
CA VAL A 9 -4.32 -19.18 -18.91
C VAL A 9 -5.62 -18.87 -18.20
N PHE A 10 -6.36 -19.90 -17.90
CA PHE A 10 -7.54 -19.82 -17.07
C PHE A 10 -7.10 -19.49 -15.65
N PHE A 11 -7.15 -18.24 -15.26
CA PHE A 11 -7.10 -17.84 -13.87
C PHE A 11 -8.45 -18.05 -13.23
N VAL A 12 -8.73 -19.29 -12.90
CA VAL A 12 -9.89 -19.64 -12.10
C VAL A 12 -9.58 -19.18 -10.69
N GLY A 13 -10.12 -18.03 -10.29
CA GLY A 13 -10.10 -17.56 -8.92
C GLY A 13 -9.05 -16.53 -8.57
N GLU A 14 -8.45 -15.82 -9.53
CA GLU A 14 -7.79 -14.56 -9.19
C GLU A 14 -8.84 -13.60 -8.64
N LYS A 15 -8.84 -13.46 -7.33
CA LYS A 15 -9.51 -12.36 -6.68
C LYS A 15 -8.85 -11.07 -7.15
N MET A 16 -9.42 -10.46 -8.16
CA MET A 16 -9.07 -9.10 -8.54
C MET A 16 -9.28 -8.24 -7.32
N ALA A 17 -8.25 -7.54 -6.88
CA ALA A 17 -8.37 -6.59 -5.79
C ALA A 17 -9.50 -5.61 -6.14
N ASN A 18 -10.53 -5.58 -5.33
CA ASN A 18 -11.68 -4.68 -5.50
C ASN A 18 -11.91 -3.96 -4.18
N THR A 19 -11.86 -2.66 -4.21
CA THR A 19 -12.03 -1.82 -3.02
C THR A 19 -12.80 -0.55 -3.35
N LEU A 20 -13.26 0.14 -2.32
CA LEU A 20 -13.87 1.46 -2.49
C LEU A 20 -12.81 2.43 -3.00
N MET A 21 -13.14 3.17 -4.06
CA MET A 21 -12.24 4.15 -4.63
C MET A 21 -12.20 5.40 -3.76
N LEU A 22 -11.00 5.83 -3.41
CA LEU A 22 -10.76 7.09 -2.73
C LEU A 22 -10.40 8.19 -3.74
N ASN A 23 -10.93 9.37 -3.54
CA ASN A 23 -10.58 10.55 -4.31
C ASN A 23 -9.21 11.12 -3.88
N GLN A 24 -8.80 12.25 -4.44
CA GLN A 24 -7.54 12.91 -4.10
C GLN A 24 -7.45 13.39 -2.65
N ASN A 25 -8.59 13.57 -1.99
CA ASN A 25 -8.67 13.95 -0.56
C ASN A 25 -8.76 12.73 0.38
N TRP A 26 -8.59 11.52 -0.13
CA TRP A 26 -8.75 10.26 0.59
C TRP A 26 -10.16 10.01 1.11
N ASP A 27 -11.17 10.57 0.45
CA ASP A 27 -12.58 10.40 0.75
C ASP A 27 -13.26 9.46 -0.25
N ILE A 28 -14.25 8.71 0.24
CA ILE A 28 -15.16 7.96 -0.62
C ILE A 28 -16.11 8.92 -1.34
N TYR A 29 -16.50 8.61 -2.54
CA TYR A 29 -17.41 9.44 -3.31
C TYR A 29 -18.39 8.63 -4.14
N VAL A 30 -19.43 9.31 -4.60
CA VAL A 30 -20.45 8.73 -5.47
C VAL A 30 -20.09 9.03 -6.92
N ASN A 31 -20.12 8.01 -7.77
CA ASN A 31 -19.86 8.15 -9.19
C ASN A 31 -21.06 8.77 -9.94
N ASP A 32 -20.88 9.07 -11.21
CA ASP A 32 -21.92 9.69 -12.05
C ASP A 32 -23.19 8.85 -12.20
N ALA A 33 -23.11 7.55 -11.93
CA ALA A 33 -24.27 6.64 -11.94
C ALA A 33 -25.03 6.62 -10.59
N GLY A 34 -24.60 7.39 -9.60
CA GLY A 34 -25.24 7.44 -8.27
C GLY A 34 -24.82 6.32 -7.32
N ASN A 35 -23.79 5.53 -7.66
CA ASN A 35 -23.26 4.47 -6.82
C ASN A 35 -21.96 4.89 -6.14
N ILE A 36 -21.63 4.27 -5.00
CA ILE A 36 -20.31 4.43 -4.38
C ILE A 36 -19.24 3.94 -5.38
N ALA A 37 -18.24 4.79 -5.63
CA ALA A 37 -17.18 4.46 -6.56
C ALA A 37 -16.32 3.30 -6.04
N THR A 38 -16.04 2.35 -6.91
CA THR A 38 -15.15 1.22 -6.64
C THR A 38 -14.01 1.19 -7.64
N VAL A 39 -12.89 0.62 -7.23
CA VAL A 39 -11.71 0.46 -8.07
C VAL A 39 -11.21 -0.96 -8.03
N GLN A 40 -10.66 -1.39 -9.15
CA GLN A 40 -10.12 -2.74 -9.35
C GLN A 40 -8.70 -2.68 -9.90
N ASP A 41 -8.06 -3.84 -9.97
CA ASP A 41 -6.75 -4.04 -10.59
C ASP A 41 -5.62 -3.26 -9.90
N ASP A 42 -4.66 -2.79 -10.68
CA ASP A 42 -3.41 -2.21 -10.20
C ASP A 42 -3.63 -0.94 -9.35
N TYR A 43 -4.65 -0.15 -9.66
CA TYR A 43 -4.96 1.03 -8.85
C TYR A 43 -5.50 0.64 -7.47
N ALA A 44 -6.32 -0.41 -7.39
CA ALA A 44 -6.78 -0.95 -6.11
C ALA A 44 -5.61 -1.47 -5.27
N ILE A 45 -4.65 -2.14 -5.89
CA ILE A 45 -3.43 -2.61 -5.24
C ILE A 45 -2.62 -1.42 -4.72
N ALA A 46 -2.40 -0.39 -5.53
CA ALA A 46 -1.68 0.82 -5.12
C ALA A 46 -2.35 1.51 -3.93
N GLN A 47 -3.67 1.67 -3.97
CA GLN A 47 -4.44 2.25 -2.87
C GLN A 47 -4.35 1.40 -1.59
N ASN A 48 -4.43 0.08 -1.71
CA ASN A 48 -4.31 -0.83 -0.58
C ASN A 48 -2.91 -0.80 0.04
N ILE A 49 -1.84 -0.65 -0.76
CA ILE A 49 -0.49 -0.45 -0.27
C ILE A 49 -0.39 0.84 0.56
N ALA A 50 -0.91 1.95 0.03
CA ALA A 50 -0.92 3.22 0.74
C ALA A 50 -1.67 3.12 2.08
N ASN A 51 -2.83 2.46 2.09
CA ASN A 51 -3.58 2.22 3.31
C ASN A 51 -2.82 1.35 4.31
N ALA A 52 -2.19 0.27 3.86
CA ALA A 52 -1.43 -0.64 4.72
C ALA A 52 -0.22 0.04 5.37
N VAL A 53 0.47 0.90 4.63
CA VAL A 53 1.64 1.64 5.13
C VAL A 53 1.23 2.76 6.08
N ARG A 54 0.10 3.40 5.86
CA ARG A 54 -0.42 4.48 6.72
C ARG A 54 -1.14 3.99 7.97
N LEU A 55 -1.48 2.72 8.04
CA LEU A 55 -2.19 2.16 9.17
C LEU A 55 -1.26 2.00 10.38
N PHE A 56 -1.61 2.62 11.50
CA PHE A 56 -0.94 2.41 12.78
C PHE A 56 -1.47 1.16 13.48
N VAL A 57 -0.61 0.45 14.16
CA VAL A 57 -1.03 -0.67 15.01
C VAL A 57 -1.99 -0.17 16.09
N GLY A 58 -3.15 -0.81 16.21
CA GLY A 58 -4.21 -0.43 17.14
C GLY A 58 -5.32 0.45 16.54
N ASP A 59 -5.14 1.02 15.35
CA ASP A 59 -6.16 1.87 14.71
C ASP A 59 -7.32 1.07 14.08
N ALA A 60 -7.05 -0.14 13.64
CA ALA A 60 -8.08 -0.99 13.07
C ALA A 60 -8.94 -1.62 14.17
N TYR A 61 -10.20 -1.21 14.27
CA TYR A 61 -11.12 -1.65 15.33
C TYR A 61 -11.28 -3.18 15.40
N PHE A 62 -11.40 -3.83 14.26
CA PHE A 62 -11.60 -5.29 14.20
C PHE A 62 -10.31 -6.12 14.18
N GLU A 63 -9.17 -5.49 13.92
CA GLU A 63 -7.88 -6.18 13.80
C GLU A 63 -6.74 -5.32 14.35
N GLN A 64 -6.74 -5.12 15.66
CA GLN A 64 -5.83 -4.20 16.34
C GLN A 64 -4.36 -4.57 16.25
N THR A 65 -4.05 -5.80 15.87
CA THR A 65 -2.68 -6.27 15.66
C THR A 65 -2.10 -5.87 14.29
N LYS A 66 -2.97 -5.47 13.38
CA LYS A 66 -2.59 -5.03 12.03
C LYS A 66 -2.11 -3.58 12.04
N GLY A 67 -1.14 -3.31 11.22
CA GLY A 67 -0.55 -1.97 11.08
C GLY A 67 0.92 -1.92 11.47
N ILE A 68 1.52 -0.76 11.30
CA ILE A 68 2.92 -0.52 11.61
C ILE A 68 3.01 0.11 13.00
N PRO A 69 3.86 -0.40 13.90
CA PRO A 69 4.03 0.15 15.25
C PRO A 69 4.93 1.40 15.21
N TYR A 70 4.46 2.48 14.57
CA TYR A 70 5.23 3.70 14.38
C TYR A 70 5.73 4.31 15.68
N PHE A 71 4.89 4.41 16.70
CA PHE A 71 5.26 5.05 17.97
C PHE A 71 6.31 4.28 18.76
N SER A 72 6.28 2.95 18.72
CA SER A 72 7.18 2.13 19.51
C SER A 72 8.46 1.74 18.79
N SER A 73 8.45 1.65 17.48
CA SER A 73 9.59 1.13 16.71
C SER A 73 10.15 2.07 15.65
N VAL A 74 9.43 3.15 15.31
CA VAL A 74 9.86 4.08 14.26
C VAL A 74 10.10 5.49 14.76
N LEU A 75 9.27 6.01 15.67
CA LEU A 75 9.31 7.40 16.11
C LEU A 75 9.85 7.59 17.54
N GLY A 76 10.31 6.53 18.20
CA GLY A 76 10.79 6.59 19.59
C GLY A 76 12.08 7.39 19.73
N GLU A 77 12.12 8.35 20.68
CA GLU A 77 13.25 9.26 20.92
C GLU A 77 14.58 8.57 21.24
N LYS A 78 14.54 7.35 21.75
CA LYS A 78 15.75 6.62 22.18
C LYS A 78 16.50 5.88 21.07
N TYR A 79 15.87 5.74 19.94
CA TYR A 79 16.45 5.02 18.81
C TYR A 79 16.25 5.90 17.58
N ALA A 80 17.32 6.52 17.12
CA ALA A 80 17.39 6.91 15.73
C ALA A 80 17.10 5.64 14.93
N THR A 81 15.84 5.44 14.58
CA THR A 81 15.38 4.23 13.93
C THR A 81 16.16 4.11 12.65
N SER A 82 16.95 3.06 12.53
CA SER A 82 17.77 2.91 11.35
C SER A 82 16.83 2.88 10.15
N GLN A 83 17.21 3.57 9.09
CA GLN A 83 16.47 3.59 7.82
C GLN A 83 16.03 2.18 7.41
N SER A 84 16.86 1.19 7.70
CA SER A 84 16.58 -0.20 7.40
C SER A 84 15.35 -0.76 8.11
N VAL A 85 15.07 -0.34 9.34
CA VAL A 85 13.87 -0.79 10.08
C VAL A 85 12.62 -0.24 9.43
N LEU A 86 12.60 1.05 9.09
CA LEU A 86 11.47 1.67 8.40
C LEU A 86 11.22 1.02 7.04
N ILE A 87 12.27 0.87 6.22
CA ILE A 87 12.20 0.23 4.92
C ILE A 87 11.63 -1.19 5.04
N ASN A 88 12.11 -1.97 6.01
CA ASN A 88 11.61 -3.31 6.25
C ASN A 88 10.14 -3.32 6.69
N ARG A 89 9.71 -2.38 7.54
CA ARG A 89 8.30 -2.28 7.96
C ARG A 89 7.39 -1.91 6.80
N TRP A 90 7.78 -0.93 5.98
CA TRP A 90 7.04 -0.56 4.79
C TRP A 90 6.98 -1.70 3.77
N ARG A 91 8.11 -2.39 3.58
CA ARG A 91 8.16 -3.56 2.71
C ARG A 91 7.23 -4.68 3.18
N GLN A 92 7.25 -5.01 4.46
CA GLN A 92 6.36 -6.01 5.03
C GLN A 92 4.88 -5.63 4.90
N ALA A 93 4.55 -4.36 5.15
CA ALA A 93 3.18 -3.86 4.99
C ALA A 93 2.72 -3.96 3.54
N ALA A 94 3.55 -3.54 2.59
CA ALA A 94 3.23 -3.62 1.16
C ALA A 94 3.09 -5.07 0.67
N LEU A 95 3.99 -5.96 1.09
CA LEU A 95 3.93 -7.39 0.74
C LEU A 95 2.74 -8.13 1.38
N SER A 96 2.15 -7.58 2.44
CA SER A 96 0.92 -8.14 3.02
C SER A 96 -0.33 -7.88 2.17
N VAL A 97 -0.24 -6.98 1.20
CA VAL A 97 -1.34 -6.68 0.28
C VAL A 97 -1.45 -7.76 -0.78
N GLU A 98 -2.67 -8.27 -0.96
CA GLU A 98 -2.95 -9.27 -1.99
C GLU A 98 -2.63 -8.71 -3.38
N GLY A 99 -1.90 -9.46 -4.17
CA GLY A 99 -1.51 -9.08 -5.53
C GLY A 99 -0.14 -8.40 -5.65
N VAL A 100 0.59 -8.21 -4.55
CA VAL A 100 1.97 -7.68 -4.56
C VAL A 100 2.96 -8.83 -4.51
N THR A 101 3.91 -8.84 -5.44
CA THR A 101 4.98 -9.86 -5.49
C THR A 101 6.29 -9.35 -4.92
N ASP A 102 6.61 -8.08 -5.16
CA ASP A 102 7.81 -7.44 -4.63
C ASP A 102 7.56 -5.93 -4.42
N CYS A 103 8.37 -5.31 -3.58
CA CYS A 103 8.32 -3.87 -3.39
C CYS A 103 9.66 -3.28 -2.94
N GLU A 104 9.92 -2.06 -3.40
CA GLU A 104 11.06 -1.25 -3.01
C GLU A 104 10.61 0.06 -2.40
N PRO A 105 10.62 0.17 -1.06
CA PRO A 105 10.35 1.42 -0.38
C PRO A 105 11.56 2.34 -0.40
N THR A 106 11.35 3.61 -0.71
CA THR A 106 12.36 4.66 -0.69
C THR A 106 11.87 5.81 0.18
N PRO A 107 12.22 5.85 1.46
CA PRO A 107 11.84 6.95 2.34
C PRO A 107 12.58 8.23 1.98
N ILE A 108 11.90 9.37 2.17
CA ILE A 108 12.42 10.72 1.95
C ILE A 108 12.65 11.36 3.32
N TYR A 109 13.85 11.92 3.52
CA TYR A 109 14.25 12.57 4.77
C TYR A 109 14.44 14.06 4.57
N ASP A 110 14.09 14.81 5.60
CA ASP A 110 14.41 16.24 5.70
C ASP A 110 15.86 16.47 6.18
N LYS A 111 16.29 17.73 6.19
CA LYS A 111 17.61 18.19 6.67
C LYS A 111 17.94 17.74 8.09
N ASP A 112 16.93 17.58 8.92
CA ASP A 112 17.05 17.10 10.31
C ASP A 112 16.98 15.57 10.42
N ASN A 113 17.12 14.86 9.30
CA ASN A 113 17.03 13.40 9.23
C ASN A 113 15.66 12.83 9.68
N ARG A 114 14.61 13.65 9.56
CA ARG A 114 13.23 13.24 9.83
C ARG A 114 12.59 12.73 8.56
N ILE A 115 11.76 11.70 8.72
CA ILE A 115 10.99 11.14 7.61
C ILE A 115 9.86 12.12 7.29
N VAL A 116 9.82 12.60 6.07
CA VAL A 116 8.78 13.51 5.56
C VAL A 116 7.82 12.82 4.58
N GLY A 117 8.13 11.62 4.19
CA GLY A 117 7.35 10.81 3.26
C GLY A 117 8.19 9.75 2.58
N GLY A 118 7.71 9.22 1.50
CA GLY A 118 8.46 8.28 0.68
C GLY A 118 7.70 7.79 -0.52
N ASN A 119 8.41 7.05 -1.36
CA ASN A 119 7.87 6.35 -2.51
C ASN A 119 8.00 4.86 -2.30
N ILE A 120 6.98 4.13 -2.67
CA ILE A 120 7.00 2.66 -2.72
C ILE A 120 6.73 2.24 -4.16
N VAL A 121 7.69 1.58 -4.76
CA VAL A 121 7.50 0.93 -6.06
C VAL A 121 7.19 -0.53 -5.80
N ALA A 122 6.00 -0.96 -6.17
CA ALA A 122 5.56 -2.33 -5.98
C ALA A 122 5.34 -3.01 -7.33
N THR A 123 5.71 -4.27 -7.41
CA THR A 123 5.45 -5.12 -8.57
C THR A 123 4.25 -6.00 -8.28
N THR A 124 3.25 -5.93 -9.14
CA THR A 124 2.04 -6.75 -9.03
C THR A 124 2.25 -8.15 -9.60
N ILE A 125 1.35 -9.07 -9.29
CA ILE A 125 1.35 -10.43 -9.87
C ILE A 125 1.25 -10.40 -11.40
N ASN A 126 0.71 -9.31 -11.95
CA ASN A 126 0.61 -9.09 -13.40
C ASN A 126 1.92 -8.61 -14.03
N GLY A 127 2.96 -8.39 -13.23
CA GLY A 127 4.23 -7.84 -13.69
C GLY A 127 4.21 -6.32 -13.89
N THR A 128 3.11 -5.65 -13.56
CA THR A 128 3.00 -4.19 -13.63
C THR A 128 3.66 -3.57 -12.39
N GLN A 129 4.39 -2.48 -12.60
CA GLN A 129 4.90 -1.68 -11.49
C GLN A 129 3.93 -0.55 -11.15
N VAL A 130 3.59 -0.44 -9.88
CA VAL A 130 2.79 0.65 -9.33
C VAL A 130 3.63 1.47 -8.38
N GLN A 131 3.50 2.78 -8.46
CA GLN A 131 4.19 3.72 -7.58
C GLN A 131 3.19 4.36 -6.62
N VAL A 132 3.54 4.35 -5.35
CA VAL A 132 2.70 4.85 -4.26
C VAL A 132 3.48 5.89 -3.47
N GLU A 133 2.94 7.08 -3.31
CA GLU A 133 3.46 8.10 -2.41
C GLU A 133 2.82 7.97 -1.01
N VAL A 134 3.62 8.01 0.02
CA VAL A 134 3.21 7.84 1.42
C VAL A 134 3.78 8.91 2.32
#